data_f47c513a22be4707094f8d03ed65b58e
#
_entry.id   f47c513a22be4707094f8d03ed65b58e
#
_cell.length_a   1.000
_cell.length_b   1.000
_cell.length_c   1.000
_cell.angle_alpha   90.00
_cell.angle_beta   90.00
_cell.angle_gamma   90.00
#
_symmetry.space_group_name_H-M   'P 1'
#
loop_
_entity.id
_entity.type
_entity.pdbx_description
1 polymer ?
#
loop_
_entity_poly.entity_id
_entity_poly.type
_entity_poly.pdbx_seq_one_letter_code
_entity_poly.pdbx_strand_id
1 'polypeptide(L)'
;NGLPGIHHVMARTIKDVFCRFKTLQGYYVNRKAGWDTHGLPVELGVEKELGITKEDIGKTISIEQYNEACKKAVMRYTDVWNDLTEKMGYWVDTKNPYVTYENKYIESVWWILKQAFEKDLIYKGYTVQPYSPMAGTGLSSHEINQPGCYKNVKDTSVTAQFKIKKTPATFGLLDEAVYLLAWTTTPWTL
;
A
#
# COMPACT_ATOMS: atom_id res chain seq x y z
N ASN A 1 -10.88 4.99 -6.46
CA ASN A 1 -11.80 3.94 -6.89
C ASN A 1 -12.97 3.67 -5.92
N GLY A 2 -13.33 4.63 -5.08
CA GLY A 2 -14.45 4.56 -4.17
C GLY A 2 -15.21 5.87 -4.07
N LEU A 3 -16.35 5.83 -3.39
CA LEU A 3 -17.13 7.02 -3.10
C LEU A 3 -16.43 7.91 -2.06
N PRO A 4 -16.60 9.25 -2.13
CA PRO A 4 -16.03 10.16 -1.15
C PRO A 4 -16.64 9.95 0.24
N GLY A 5 -15.80 9.97 1.27
CA GLY A 5 -16.20 9.94 2.68
C GLY A 5 -15.91 11.25 3.39
N ILE A 6 -16.41 11.42 4.62
CA ILE A 6 -16.25 12.66 5.40
C ILE A 6 -14.78 13.04 5.64
N HIS A 7 -13.89 12.07 5.79
CA HIS A 7 -12.46 12.30 5.94
C HIS A 7 -11.81 12.96 4.73
N HIS A 8 -12.32 12.67 3.53
CA HIS A 8 -11.88 13.34 2.30
C HIS A 8 -12.33 14.82 2.27
N VAL A 9 -13.56 15.10 2.75
CA VAL A 9 -14.07 16.47 2.87
C VAL A 9 -13.20 17.26 3.83
N MET A 10 -12.92 16.72 5.02
CA MET A 10 -12.08 17.36 6.03
C MET A 10 -10.67 17.69 5.50
N ALA A 11 -10.00 16.70 4.89
CA ALA A 11 -8.66 16.90 4.36
C ALA A 11 -8.63 17.98 3.26
N ARG A 12 -9.62 18.00 2.37
CA ARG A 12 -9.75 19.01 1.30
C ARG A 12 -10.03 20.39 1.85
N THR A 13 -10.92 20.51 2.85
CA THR A 13 -11.23 21.79 3.51
C THR A 13 -9.99 22.39 4.14
N ILE A 14 -9.19 21.61 4.87
CA ILE A 14 -7.95 22.10 5.48
C ILE A 14 -6.98 22.60 4.40
N LYS A 15 -6.78 21.86 3.32
CA LYS A 15 -5.92 22.29 2.19
C LYS A 15 -6.43 23.59 1.58
N ASP A 16 -7.74 23.71 1.37
CA ASP A 16 -8.35 24.89 0.74
C ASP A 16 -8.17 26.14 1.60
N VAL A 17 -8.32 26.02 2.93
CA VAL A 17 -8.09 27.13 3.85
C VAL A 17 -6.67 27.69 3.69
N PHE A 18 -5.65 26.84 3.70
CA PHE A 18 -4.27 27.28 3.51
C PHE A 18 -4.05 27.94 2.12
N CYS A 19 -4.59 27.34 1.10
CA CYS A 19 -4.48 27.88 -0.25
C CYS A 19 -5.15 29.24 -0.39
N ARG A 20 -6.38 29.39 0.14
CA ARG A 20 -7.11 30.67 0.17
C ARG A 20 -6.38 31.72 0.98
N PHE A 21 -5.90 31.35 2.17
CA PHE A 21 -5.14 32.26 3.01
C PHE A 21 -3.92 32.81 2.30
N LYS A 22 -3.14 31.96 1.63
CA LYS A 22 -2.00 32.40 0.84
C LYS A 22 -2.38 33.28 -0.35
N THR A 23 -3.45 32.95 -1.03
CA THR A 23 -3.98 33.78 -2.13
C THR A 23 -4.38 35.18 -1.63
N LEU A 24 -5.05 35.26 -0.47
CA LEU A 24 -5.44 36.54 0.14
C LEU A 24 -4.23 37.36 0.61
N GLN A 25 -3.09 36.72 0.86
CA GLN A 25 -1.82 37.40 1.14
C GLN A 25 -1.07 37.87 -0.13
N GLY A 26 -1.65 37.70 -1.33
CA GLY A 26 -1.04 38.10 -2.59
C GLY A 26 -0.15 37.04 -3.25
N TYR A 27 -0.09 35.81 -2.75
CA TYR A 27 0.66 34.75 -3.38
C TYR A 27 -0.14 34.10 -4.52
N TYR A 28 0.54 33.75 -5.59
CA TYR A 28 0.00 32.85 -6.61
C TYR A 28 0.06 31.41 -6.10
N VAL A 29 -1.09 30.77 -5.99
CA VAL A 29 -1.20 29.37 -5.56
C VAL A 29 -1.78 28.55 -6.72
N ASN A 30 -0.93 27.80 -7.40
CA ASN A 30 -1.37 26.88 -8.45
C ASN A 30 -2.05 25.66 -7.84
N ARG A 31 -3.36 25.51 -8.10
CA ARG A 31 -4.19 24.45 -7.53
C ARG A 31 -4.70 23.57 -8.66
N LYS A 32 -4.13 22.40 -8.76
CA LYS A 32 -4.46 21.43 -9.80
C LYS A 32 -5.05 20.18 -9.17
N ALA A 33 -6.18 19.71 -9.70
CA ALA A 33 -6.71 18.40 -9.35
C ALA A 33 -5.80 17.29 -9.87
N GLY A 34 -5.90 16.11 -9.25
CA GLY A 34 -5.12 14.95 -9.68
C GLY A 34 -5.80 13.63 -9.31
N TRP A 35 -5.59 12.64 -10.15
CA TRP A 35 -6.10 11.29 -9.99
C TRP A 35 -4.94 10.32 -9.83
N ASP A 36 -4.81 9.76 -8.63
CA ASP A 36 -3.93 8.62 -8.35
C ASP A 36 -4.67 7.35 -8.77
N THR A 37 -4.14 6.67 -9.78
CA THR A 37 -4.85 5.63 -10.52
C THR A 37 -4.24 4.25 -10.37
N HIS A 38 -3.18 4.13 -9.59
CA HIS A 38 -2.47 2.88 -9.37
C HIS A 38 -2.74 2.30 -7.99
N GLY A 39 -2.41 1.02 -7.83
CA GLY A 39 -2.34 0.37 -6.54
C GLY A 39 -3.24 -0.85 -6.39
N LEU A 40 -2.90 -1.64 -5.39
CA LEU A 40 -3.53 -2.91 -5.05
C LEU A 40 -5.07 -2.87 -4.92
N PRO A 41 -5.70 -1.82 -4.35
CA PRO A 41 -7.15 -1.76 -4.27
C PRO A 41 -7.86 -1.74 -5.63
N VAL A 42 -7.25 -1.14 -6.65
CA VAL A 42 -7.79 -1.15 -8.03
C VAL A 42 -7.65 -2.54 -8.62
N GLU A 43 -6.46 -3.13 -8.51
CA GLU A 43 -6.14 -4.46 -9.03
C GLU A 43 -7.07 -5.52 -8.46
N LEU A 44 -7.15 -5.63 -7.13
CA LEU A 44 -8.04 -6.60 -6.46
C LEU A 44 -9.52 -6.39 -6.77
N GLY A 45 -9.94 -5.13 -6.94
CA GLY A 45 -11.32 -4.80 -7.35
C GLY A 45 -11.63 -5.34 -8.73
N VAL A 46 -10.73 -5.14 -9.69
CA VAL A 46 -10.88 -5.60 -11.08
C VAL A 46 -10.76 -7.12 -11.18
N GLU A 47 -9.82 -7.74 -10.50
CA GLU A 47 -9.70 -9.21 -10.43
C GLU A 47 -11.00 -9.84 -9.94
N LYS A 48 -11.60 -9.28 -8.89
CA LYS A 48 -12.89 -9.73 -8.36
C LYS A 48 -14.04 -9.52 -9.35
N GLU A 49 -14.11 -8.38 -10.03
CA GLU A 49 -15.15 -8.08 -11.02
C GLU A 49 -15.07 -9.01 -12.25
N LEU A 50 -13.86 -9.33 -12.68
CA LEU A 50 -13.60 -10.21 -13.82
C LEU A 50 -13.63 -11.70 -13.45
N GLY A 51 -13.62 -12.04 -12.15
CA GLY A 51 -13.57 -13.42 -11.66
C GLY A 51 -12.25 -14.12 -11.98
N ILE A 52 -11.15 -13.38 -12.02
CA ILE A 52 -9.80 -13.86 -12.35
C ILE A 52 -8.86 -13.74 -11.15
N THR A 53 -7.74 -14.41 -11.25
CA THR A 53 -6.60 -14.28 -10.33
C THR A 53 -5.44 -13.58 -11.02
N LYS A 54 -4.46 -13.15 -10.25
CA LYS A 54 -3.23 -12.53 -10.78
C LYS A 54 -2.47 -13.44 -11.76
N GLU A 55 -2.59 -14.76 -11.61
CA GLU A 55 -1.93 -15.74 -12.49
C GLU A 55 -2.59 -15.86 -13.87
N ASP A 56 -3.82 -15.39 -14.02
CA ASP A 56 -4.58 -15.41 -15.27
C ASP A 56 -4.17 -14.28 -16.21
N ILE A 57 -3.55 -13.20 -15.66
CA ILE A 57 -3.11 -12.04 -16.42
C ILE A 57 -1.96 -12.42 -17.35
N GLY A 58 -2.15 -12.16 -18.64
CA GLY A 58 -1.21 -12.58 -19.70
C GLY A 58 -1.39 -14.04 -20.17
N LYS A 59 -2.39 -14.78 -19.64
CA LYS A 59 -2.71 -16.17 -20.05
C LYS A 59 -4.15 -16.26 -20.57
N THR A 60 -5.14 -16.10 -19.68
CA THR A 60 -6.57 -16.16 -20.01
C THR A 60 -7.15 -14.80 -20.39
N ILE A 61 -6.57 -13.74 -19.86
CA ILE A 61 -6.85 -12.34 -20.23
C ILE A 61 -5.56 -11.66 -20.66
N SER A 62 -5.58 -10.85 -21.71
CA SER A 62 -4.39 -10.09 -22.12
C SER A 62 -4.07 -8.97 -21.12
N ILE A 63 -2.79 -8.60 -21.03
CA ILE A 63 -2.35 -7.47 -20.21
C ILE A 63 -3.07 -6.17 -20.61
N GLU A 64 -3.28 -5.98 -21.92
CA GLU A 64 -3.98 -4.81 -22.44
C GLU A 64 -5.44 -4.77 -21.96
N GLN A 65 -6.18 -5.88 -22.08
CA GLN A 65 -7.57 -5.97 -21.60
C GLN A 65 -7.67 -5.72 -20.10
N TYR A 66 -6.75 -6.29 -19.32
CA TYR A 66 -6.69 -6.06 -17.88
C TYR A 66 -6.43 -4.59 -17.54
N ASN A 67 -5.44 -3.97 -18.19
CA ASN A 67 -5.12 -2.55 -17.99
C ASN A 67 -6.29 -1.63 -18.36
N GLU A 68 -7.01 -1.92 -19.44
CA GLU A 68 -8.21 -1.15 -19.82
C GLU A 68 -9.35 -1.32 -18.79
N ALA A 69 -9.52 -2.50 -18.22
CA ALA A 69 -10.47 -2.72 -17.14
C ALA A 69 -10.08 -1.91 -15.88
N CYS A 70 -8.79 -1.87 -15.51
CA CYS A 70 -8.28 -1.07 -14.41
C CYS A 70 -8.50 0.43 -14.64
N LYS A 71 -8.20 0.95 -15.83
CA LYS A 71 -8.45 2.35 -16.19
C LYS A 71 -9.93 2.72 -16.07
N LYS A 72 -10.82 1.88 -16.54
CA LYS A 72 -12.28 2.09 -16.41
C LYS A 72 -12.73 2.08 -14.95
N ALA A 73 -12.24 1.11 -14.18
CA ALA A 73 -12.60 0.96 -12.78
C ALA A 73 -12.17 2.15 -11.93
N VAL A 74 -10.92 2.63 -12.10
CA VAL A 74 -10.37 3.72 -11.29
C VAL A 74 -11.02 5.07 -11.59
N MET A 75 -11.51 5.28 -12.81
CA MET A 75 -12.17 6.53 -13.21
C MET A 75 -13.70 6.52 -13.01
N ARG A 76 -14.26 5.42 -12.51
CA ARG A 76 -15.73 5.20 -12.38
C ARG A 76 -16.46 6.29 -11.61
N TYR A 77 -15.84 6.86 -10.59
CA TYR A 77 -16.48 7.81 -9.68
C TYR A 77 -16.00 9.25 -9.85
N THR A 78 -15.31 9.58 -10.94
CA THR A 78 -14.76 10.93 -11.17
C THR A 78 -15.81 12.02 -11.15
N ASP A 79 -16.99 11.76 -11.71
CA ASP A 79 -18.10 12.73 -11.74
C ASP A 79 -18.61 13.01 -10.32
N VAL A 80 -18.77 12.00 -9.48
CA VAL A 80 -19.18 12.15 -8.08
C VAL A 80 -18.14 12.98 -7.29
N TRP A 81 -16.87 12.75 -7.54
CA TRP A 81 -15.78 13.49 -6.90
C TRP A 81 -15.71 14.94 -7.38
N ASN A 82 -15.96 15.20 -8.65
CA ASN A 82 -16.00 16.55 -9.21
C ASN A 82 -17.21 17.33 -8.66
N ASP A 83 -18.39 16.73 -8.64
CA ASP A 83 -19.62 17.31 -8.06
C ASP A 83 -19.43 17.65 -6.57
N LEU A 84 -18.83 16.75 -5.79
CA LEU A 84 -18.47 17.04 -4.39
C LEU A 84 -17.49 18.21 -4.31
N THR A 85 -16.49 18.27 -5.15
CA THR A 85 -15.47 19.32 -5.15
C THR A 85 -16.10 20.69 -5.40
N GLU A 86 -17.05 20.77 -6.33
CA GLU A 86 -17.81 21.99 -6.61
C GLU A 86 -18.75 22.36 -5.46
N LYS A 87 -19.51 21.40 -4.92
CA LYS A 87 -20.42 21.62 -3.80
C LYS A 87 -19.72 22.08 -2.52
N MET A 88 -18.50 21.60 -2.27
CA MET A 88 -17.67 22.09 -1.17
C MET A 88 -17.16 23.51 -1.37
N GLY A 89 -17.21 24.04 -2.58
CA GLY A 89 -16.52 25.27 -2.97
C GLY A 89 -15.00 25.17 -2.89
N TYR A 90 -14.45 23.99 -3.11
CA TYR A 90 -13.00 23.78 -3.11
C TYR A 90 -12.34 24.41 -4.34
N TRP A 91 -11.44 25.35 -4.13
CA TRP A 91 -10.77 26.09 -5.20
C TRP A 91 -9.65 25.24 -5.81
N VAL A 92 -9.97 24.42 -6.77
CA VAL A 92 -9.03 23.57 -7.49
C VAL A 92 -9.42 23.50 -8.97
N ASP A 93 -8.43 23.50 -9.86
CA ASP A 93 -8.68 23.29 -11.29
C ASP A 93 -8.97 21.81 -11.55
N THR A 94 -10.25 21.50 -11.78
CA THR A 94 -10.75 20.18 -12.14
C THR A 94 -10.78 19.94 -13.64
N LYS A 95 -10.60 20.99 -14.46
CA LYS A 95 -10.66 20.90 -15.93
C LYS A 95 -9.39 20.35 -16.53
N ASN A 96 -8.25 20.59 -15.87
CA ASN A 96 -6.94 20.16 -16.32
C ASN A 96 -6.24 19.31 -15.25
N PRO A 97 -6.83 18.21 -14.77
CA PRO A 97 -6.22 17.38 -13.76
C PRO A 97 -4.98 16.68 -14.32
N TYR A 98 -4.07 16.25 -13.45
CA TYR A 98 -3.11 15.23 -13.86
C TYR A 98 -3.71 13.84 -13.56
N VAL A 99 -3.34 12.86 -14.38
CA VAL A 99 -3.73 11.46 -14.20
C VAL A 99 -2.47 10.62 -14.24
N THR A 100 -2.24 9.83 -13.19
CA THR A 100 -0.93 9.19 -13.00
C THR A 100 -0.61 8.09 -14.02
N TYR A 101 -1.60 7.55 -14.75
CA TYR A 101 -1.37 6.60 -15.85
C TYR A 101 -1.10 7.28 -17.21
N GLU A 102 -1.21 8.60 -17.33
CA GLU A 102 -0.90 9.29 -18.57
C GLU A 102 0.61 9.32 -18.83
N ASN A 103 1.01 9.13 -20.08
CA ASN A 103 2.42 9.11 -20.48
C ASN A 103 3.18 10.35 -20.02
N LYS A 104 2.59 11.53 -20.15
CA LYS A 104 3.19 12.79 -19.72
C LYS A 104 3.55 12.81 -18.23
N TYR A 105 2.71 12.20 -17.39
CA TYR A 105 2.99 12.06 -15.96
C TYR A 105 4.12 11.04 -15.73
N ILE A 106 4.01 9.87 -16.38
CA ILE A 106 4.99 8.78 -16.27
C ILE A 106 6.38 9.26 -16.72
N GLU A 107 6.47 9.95 -17.85
CA GLU A 107 7.73 10.52 -18.36
C GLU A 107 8.36 11.51 -17.35
N SER A 108 7.54 12.34 -16.71
CA SER A 108 8.01 13.28 -15.69
C SER A 108 8.59 12.56 -14.48
N VAL A 109 7.93 11.49 -14.02
CA VAL A 109 8.43 10.66 -12.91
C VAL A 109 9.73 9.96 -13.31
N TRP A 110 9.80 9.39 -14.49
CA TRP A 110 11.01 8.73 -14.98
C TRP A 110 12.19 9.70 -15.14
N TRP A 111 11.91 10.92 -15.58
CA TRP A 111 12.93 11.95 -15.62
C TRP A 111 13.51 12.28 -14.25
N ILE A 112 12.64 12.41 -13.21
CA ILE A 112 13.07 12.62 -11.82
C ILE A 112 13.90 11.44 -11.32
N LEU A 113 13.44 10.20 -11.57
CA LEU A 113 14.18 9.00 -11.18
C LEU A 113 15.56 8.92 -11.87
N LYS A 114 15.63 9.28 -13.15
CA LYS A 114 16.90 9.39 -13.88
C LYS A 114 17.85 10.39 -13.23
N GLN A 115 17.36 11.60 -12.88
CA GLN A 115 18.18 12.60 -12.20
C GLN A 115 18.69 12.12 -10.82
N ALA A 116 17.84 11.39 -10.09
CA ALA A 116 18.23 10.83 -8.81
C ALA A 116 19.27 9.69 -8.98
N PHE A 117 19.13 8.85 -9.99
CA PHE A 117 20.10 7.80 -10.32
C PHE A 117 21.45 8.39 -10.74
N GLU A 118 21.47 9.39 -11.61
CA GLU A 118 22.70 10.06 -12.05
C GLU A 118 23.46 10.78 -10.91
N LYS A 119 22.77 11.04 -9.79
CA LYS A 119 23.33 11.63 -8.57
C LYS A 119 23.65 10.59 -7.48
N ASP A 120 23.62 9.31 -7.81
CA ASP A 120 23.84 8.21 -6.85
C ASP A 120 22.89 8.21 -5.63
N LEU A 121 21.70 8.81 -5.78
CA LEU A 121 20.66 8.84 -4.73
C LEU A 121 19.76 7.59 -4.75
N ILE A 122 19.83 6.77 -5.80
CA ILE A 122 19.09 5.53 -5.95
C ILE A 122 20.08 4.38 -6.12
N TYR A 123 19.90 3.35 -5.31
CA TYR A 123 20.69 2.14 -5.38
C TYR A 123 19.82 0.89 -5.22
N LYS A 124 20.30 -0.25 -5.68
CA LYS A 124 19.64 -1.54 -5.51
C LYS A 124 19.97 -2.09 -4.12
N GLY A 125 18.93 -2.33 -3.31
CA GLY A 125 19.08 -2.83 -1.95
C GLY A 125 18.06 -3.91 -1.62
N TYR A 126 18.16 -4.45 -0.41
CA TYR A 126 17.25 -5.44 0.15
C TYR A 126 16.55 -4.85 1.37
N THR A 127 15.27 -5.19 1.54
CA THR A 127 14.51 -4.84 2.72
C THR A 127 13.60 -5.99 3.12
N VAL A 128 13.25 -6.07 4.40
CA VAL A 128 12.25 -7.01 4.91
C VAL A 128 10.89 -6.32 4.83
N GLN A 129 9.92 -7.01 4.26
CA GLN A 129 8.57 -6.50 4.07
C GLN A 129 7.55 -7.61 4.35
N PRO A 130 6.41 -7.33 5.01
CA PRO A 130 5.30 -8.26 5.09
C PRO A 130 4.82 -8.65 3.69
N TYR A 131 4.51 -9.92 3.50
CA TYR A 131 4.05 -10.46 2.23
C TYR A 131 2.70 -11.15 2.40
N SER A 132 1.75 -10.85 1.53
CA SER A 132 0.46 -11.54 1.48
C SER A 132 0.47 -12.61 0.38
N PRO A 133 0.45 -13.91 0.73
CA PRO A 133 0.34 -14.98 -0.27
C PRO A 133 -0.98 -14.90 -1.07
N MET A 134 -2.06 -14.44 -0.43
CA MET A 134 -3.38 -14.32 -1.06
C MET A 134 -3.43 -13.20 -2.10
N ALA A 135 -2.77 -12.06 -1.83
CA ALA A 135 -2.67 -10.96 -2.78
C ALA A 135 -1.45 -11.11 -3.72
N GLY A 136 -0.56 -12.06 -3.47
CA GLY A 136 0.64 -12.30 -4.27
C GLY A 136 1.64 -11.13 -4.28
N THR A 137 1.66 -10.32 -3.23
CA THR A 137 2.49 -9.10 -3.18
C THR A 137 2.94 -8.73 -1.77
N GLY A 138 3.99 -7.93 -1.68
CA GLY A 138 4.41 -7.27 -0.45
C GLY A 138 3.39 -6.22 -0.01
N LEU A 139 3.26 -6.04 1.31
CA LEU A 139 2.36 -5.07 1.91
C LEU A 139 3.14 -3.89 2.47
N SER A 140 2.65 -2.68 2.22
CA SER A 140 3.16 -1.46 2.82
C SER A 140 2.72 -1.32 4.28
N SER A 141 3.42 -0.48 5.04
CA SER A 141 3.01 -0.13 6.41
C SER A 141 1.61 0.50 6.46
N HIS A 142 1.21 1.22 5.41
CA HIS A 142 -0.13 1.77 5.31
C HIS A 142 -1.20 0.68 5.21
N GLU A 143 -0.98 -0.33 4.39
CA GLU A 143 -1.92 -1.44 4.19
C GLU A 143 -2.11 -2.28 5.47
N ILE A 144 -1.04 -2.56 6.20
CA ILE A 144 -1.11 -3.31 7.47
C ILE A 144 -1.61 -2.48 8.66
N ASN A 145 -1.82 -1.17 8.49
CA ASN A 145 -2.35 -0.25 9.51
C ASN A 145 -3.82 0.12 9.28
N GLN A 146 -4.48 -0.48 8.31
CA GLN A 146 -5.89 -0.23 8.06
C GLN A 146 -6.79 -0.87 9.13
N PRO A 147 -7.94 -0.27 9.47
CA PRO A 147 -8.91 -0.88 10.36
C PRO A 147 -9.33 -2.28 9.88
N GLY A 148 -9.28 -3.26 10.77
CA GLY A 148 -9.66 -4.65 10.47
C GLY A 148 -8.58 -5.50 9.78
N CYS A 149 -7.35 -5.00 9.62
CA CYS A 149 -6.22 -5.78 9.10
C CYS A 149 -5.83 -6.94 10.02
N TYR A 150 -6.01 -6.76 11.32
CA TYR A 150 -5.67 -7.77 12.31
C TYR A 150 -6.92 -8.48 12.81
N LYS A 151 -6.85 -9.79 12.89
CA LYS A 151 -7.90 -10.65 13.42
C LYS A 151 -7.31 -11.69 14.37
N ASN A 152 -8.06 -12.03 15.41
CA ASN A 152 -7.68 -13.17 16.24
C ASN A 152 -7.87 -14.46 15.45
N VAL A 153 -6.80 -15.23 15.35
CA VAL A 153 -6.80 -16.56 14.73
C VAL A 153 -6.34 -17.60 15.75
N LYS A 154 -6.88 -18.83 15.64
CA LYS A 154 -6.41 -19.96 16.42
C LYS A 154 -5.25 -20.59 15.65
N ASP A 155 -4.08 -20.63 16.27
CA ASP A 155 -2.88 -21.21 15.69
C ASP A 155 -2.22 -22.17 16.67
N THR A 156 -1.36 -23.06 16.15
CA THR A 156 -0.64 -24.05 16.95
C THR A 156 0.73 -23.51 17.36
N SER A 157 0.99 -23.48 18.65
CA SER A 157 2.32 -23.20 19.18
C SER A 157 3.00 -24.50 19.61
N VAL A 158 4.32 -24.49 19.57
CA VAL A 158 5.15 -25.63 19.94
C VAL A 158 6.11 -25.24 21.07
N THR A 159 6.24 -26.10 22.08
CA THR A 159 7.33 -26.01 23.06
C THR A 159 8.29 -27.14 22.80
N ALA A 160 9.44 -26.85 22.23
CA ALA A 160 10.49 -27.83 21.99
C ALA A 160 11.33 -28.05 23.26
N GLN A 161 11.73 -29.29 23.48
CA GLN A 161 12.60 -29.69 24.61
C GLN A 161 13.97 -30.09 24.09
N PHE A 162 15.00 -29.33 24.46
CA PHE A 162 16.38 -29.61 24.08
C PHE A 162 17.14 -30.18 25.29
N LYS A 163 17.52 -31.44 25.23
CA LYS A 163 18.29 -32.11 26.28
C LYS A 163 19.72 -31.55 26.31
N ILE A 164 20.17 -31.09 27.47
CA ILE A 164 21.54 -30.64 27.67
C ILE A 164 22.48 -31.86 27.69
N LYS A 165 23.48 -31.87 26.80
CA LYS A 165 24.46 -32.95 26.68
C LYS A 165 25.45 -32.99 27.85
N LYS A 166 25.76 -31.85 28.43
CA LYS A 166 26.60 -31.71 29.63
C LYS A 166 25.92 -30.76 30.60
N THR A 167 25.73 -31.19 31.83
CA THR A 167 25.24 -30.34 32.90
C THR A 167 26.39 -29.47 33.39
N PRO A 168 26.32 -28.13 33.33
CA PRO A 168 27.34 -27.29 33.93
C PRO A 168 27.44 -27.57 35.44
N ALA A 169 28.63 -27.77 35.95
CA ALA A 169 28.89 -28.05 37.39
C ALA A 169 28.32 -26.99 38.33
N THR A 170 28.07 -25.78 37.82
CA THR A 170 27.47 -24.64 38.52
C THR A 170 26.00 -24.82 38.88
N PHE A 171 25.27 -25.74 38.25
CA PHE A 171 23.83 -25.95 38.53
C PHE A 171 23.52 -26.98 39.60
N GLY A 172 24.51 -27.71 40.10
CA GLY A 172 24.31 -28.70 41.18
C GLY A 172 23.35 -29.84 40.84
N LEU A 173 22.95 -30.03 39.59
CA LEU A 173 22.02 -31.02 39.09
C LEU A 173 22.79 -32.22 38.50
N LEU A 174 23.39 -33.03 39.31
CA LEU A 174 24.39 -34.01 38.84
C LEU A 174 23.80 -35.30 38.27
N ASP A 175 22.55 -35.67 38.57
CA ASP A 175 22.00 -37.00 38.23
C ASP A 175 20.71 -36.98 37.38
N GLU A 176 20.12 -35.83 37.12
CA GLU A 176 18.87 -35.74 36.36
C GLU A 176 19.07 -35.17 34.95
N ALA A 177 18.22 -35.60 34.01
CA ALA A 177 18.21 -35.07 32.68
C ALA A 177 17.62 -33.64 32.72
N VAL A 178 18.44 -32.63 32.31
CA VAL A 178 18.03 -31.22 32.23
C VAL A 178 17.68 -30.89 30.80
N TYR A 179 16.57 -30.16 30.59
CA TYR A 179 16.10 -29.73 29.29
C TYR A 179 15.94 -28.22 29.29
N LEU A 180 16.35 -27.60 28.17
CA LEU A 180 15.95 -26.24 27.83
C LEU A 180 14.62 -26.31 27.09
N LEU A 181 13.71 -25.39 27.43
CA LEU A 181 12.43 -25.25 26.76
C LEU A 181 12.45 -24.00 25.86
N ALA A 182 12.09 -24.20 24.60
CA ALA A 182 11.91 -23.07 23.66
C ALA A 182 10.48 -23.11 23.15
N TRP A 183 9.72 -22.06 23.48
CA TRP A 183 8.37 -21.88 22.96
C TRP A 183 8.41 -21.03 21.69
N THR A 184 7.64 -21.43 20.67
CA THR A 184 7.53 -20.70 19.42
C THR A 184 6.22 -20.96 18.71
N THR A 185 5.76 -19.99 17.90
CA THR A 185 4.72 -20.15 16.89
C THR A 185 5.29 -20.47 15.50
N THR A 186 6.62 -20.45 15.35
CA THR A 186 7.33 -20.71 14.09
C THR A 186 8.38 -21.81 14.28
N PRO A 187 7.95 -23.10 14.49
CA PRO A 187 8.87 -24.19 14.85
C PRO A 187 9.94 -24.47 13.78
N TRP A 188 9.73 -24.08 12.56
CA TRP A 188 10.71 -24.19 11.46
C TRP A 188 11.91 -23.26 11.60
N THR A 189 11.94 -22.37 12.57
CA THR A 189 13.08 -21.48 12.87
C THR A 189 13.98 -21.98 13.99
N LEU A 190 13.66 -23.12 14.62
CA LEU A 190 14.42 -23.76 15.71
C LEU A 190 15.57 -24.62 15.19
#